data_df9b1d779c50da26448369cae6c62371
#
_entry.id   df9b1d779c50da26448369cae6c62371
#
_cell.length_a   1.000
_cell.length_b   1.000
_cell.length_c   1.000
_cell.angle_alpha   90.00
_cell.angle_beta   90.00
_cell.angle_gamma   90.00
#
_symmetry.space_group_name_H-M   'P 1'
#
loop_
_entity.id
_entity.type
_entity.pdbx_description
1 polymer ?
#
loop_
_entity_poly.entity_id
_entity_poly.type
_entity_poly.pdbx_seq_one_letter_code
_entity_poly.pdbx_strand_id
1 'polypeptide(L)'
;YKGDQLLGNIYFTTNKTSPFRIAKDSYLWMSYSDDDGKTWSAPQDITPMVKADWMKFLGVGPGVGITLRTGPHKGRIVVPVYTTNRTNHLNGSQSSRIIYSDDHGKTWHMGGGVNDNRKLYDGTVVDSSTMNNYYAQNTEASVVQLNNGDLKLFMRGLTGDLQVATSHDGGLTWDNNVDRYDVPDVYVQMAATHTVQNGKEYILLANANGPGRKNGYIRVARVEEDGQLTWLHHHLIQEGEYAYNSLQQIGPDEFGLLYEHHAPGGVPYTLSFKKFNWDFLTKDWISPKEA
;
A
#
# COMPACT_ATOMS: atom_id res chain seq x y z
N TYR A 1 9.96 -4.10 -28.84
CA TYR A 1 11.00 -3.97 -29.86
C TYR A 1 11.13 -5.27 -30.67
N LYS A 2 11.52 -5.17 -31.92
CA LYS A 2 12.03 -6.29 -32.73
C LYS A 2 13.41 -5.86 -33.19
N GLY A 3 14.45 -6.40 -32.55
CA GLY A 3 15.77 -5.77 -32.61
C GLY A 3 15.68 -4.37 -32.02
N ASP A 4 16.21 -3.37 -32.72
CA ASP A 4 16.19 -1.96 -32.31
C ASP A 4 14.92 -1.22 -32.73
N GLN A 5 14.00 -1.87 -33.46
CA GLN A 5 12.77 -1.25 -33.92
C GLN A 5 11.70 -1.22 -32.82
N LEU A 6 11.25 -0.04 -32.42
CA LEU A 6 10.09 0.15 -31.56
C LEU A 6 8.82 -0.24 -32.32
N LEU A 7 8.11 -1.28 -31.84
CA LEU A 7 6.89 -1.78 -32.46
C LEU A 7 5.60 -1.28 -31.81
N GLY A 8 5.70 -0.59 -30.69
CA GLY A 8 4.58 0.01 -29.97
C GLY A 8 4.72 -0.11 -28.46
N ASN A 9 3.77 0.47 -27.74
CA ASN A 9 3.70 0.40 -26.29
C ASN A 9 2.75 -0.75 -25.89
N ILE A 10 3.10 -1.48 -24.85
CA ILE A 10 2.32 -2.58 -24.27
C ILE A 10 0.88 -2.15 -23.90
N TYR A 11 0.65 -0.88 -23.55
CA TYR A 11 -0.68 -0.35 -23.27
C TYR A 11 -1.57 -0.18 -24.50
N PHE A 12 -1.02 -0.25 -25.71
CA PHE A 12 -1.79 -0.14 -26.95
C PHE A 12 -2.19 -1.50 -27.53
N THR A 13 -2.53 -2.45 -26.67
CA THR A 13 -2.99 -3.79 -27.08
C THR A 13 -4.30 -3.80 -27.89
N THR A 14 -5.02 -2.67 -27.94
CA THR A 14 -6.18 -2.48 -28.81
C THR A 14 -5.81 -2.25 -30.28
N ASN A 15 -4.54 -1.97 -30.58
CA ASN A 15 -4.07 -1.82 -31.94
C ASN A 15 -4.00 -3.20 -32.61
N LYS A 16 -5.01 -3.48 -33.44
CA LYS A 16 -5.13 -4.77 -34.19
C LYS A 16 -3.97 -5.02 -35.17
N THR A 17 -3.16 -4.00 -35.46
CA THR A 17 -2.02 -4.07 -36.36
C THR A 17 -0.70 -4.39 -35.63
N SER A 18 -0.69 -4.43 -34.29
CA SER A 18 0.50 -4.83 -33.54
C SER A 18 0.83 -6.30 -33.80
N PRO A 19 2.08 -6.63 -34.13
CA PRO A 19 2.53 -8.01 -34.28
C PRO A 19 2.56 -8.76 -32.94
N PHE A 20 2.46 -8.06 -31.82
CA PHE A 20 2.41 -8.64 -30.49
C PHE A 20 0.96 -8.79 -30.02
N ARG A 21 0.58 -10.02 -29.80
CA ARG A 21 -0.62 -10.35 -29.06
C ARG A 21 -0.26 -10.50 -27.60
N ILE A 22 -0.41 -9.42 -26.84
CA ILE A 22 -0.24 -9.48 -25.39
C ILE A 22 -1.58 -9.93 -24.84
N ALA A 23 -1.60 -11.05 -24.12
CA ALA A 23 -2.72 -11.36 -23.26
C ALA A 23 -2.94 -10.17 -22.32
N LYS A 24 -4.20 -9.75 -22.12
CA LYS A 24 -4.55 -8.69 -21.16
C LYS A 24 -4.38 -9.24 -19.75
N ASP A 25 -3.15 -9.47 -19.36
CA ASP A 25 -2.80 -10.10 -18.11
C ASP A 25 -1.67 -9.35 -17.42
N SER A 26 -1.49 -9.59 -16.14
CA SER A 26 -0.39 -9.06 -15.33
C SER A 26 0.42 -10.20 -14.76
N TYR A 27 1.72 -9.98 -14.67
CA TYR A 27 2.70 -10.94 -14.13
C TYR A 27 3.47 -10.29 -13.00
N LEU A 28 3.75 -11.04 -11.93
CA LEU A 28 4.61 -10.63 -10.83
C LEU A 28 5.99 -11.27 -10.99
N TRP A 29 7.00 -10.42 -11.05
CA TRP A 29 8.40 -10.81 -11.12
C TRP A 29 9.13 -10.32 -9.89
N MET A 30 10.00 -11.14 -9.37
CA MET A 30 10.84 -10.84 -8.20
C MET A 30 12.32 -10.92 -8.58
N SER A 31 13.10 -9.96 -8.09
CA SER A 31 14.56 -10.04 -7.99
C SER A 31 14.98 -9.64 -6.59
N TYR A 32 16.10 -10.15 -6.11
CA TYR A 32 16.65 -9.78 -4.82
C TYR A 32 18.12 -9.39 -4.94
N SER A 33 18.61 -8.65 -3.95
CA SER A 33 19.98 -8.25 -3.80
C SER A 33 20.45 -8.56 -2.39
N ASP A 34 21.64 -9.13 -2.24
CA ASP A 34 22.29 -9.44 -0.96
C ASP A 34 23.47 -8.50 -0.66
N ASP A 35 23.63 -7.44 -1.48
CA ASP A 35 24.78 -6.53 -1.43
C ASP A 35 24.38 -5.04 -1.53
N ASP A 36 23.26 -4.68 -0.91
CA ASP A 36 22.71 -3.32 -0.87
C ASP A 36 22.41 -2.75 -2.26
N GLY A 37 21.89 -3.59 -3.17
CA GLY A 37 21.45 -3.19 -4.50
C GLY A 37 22.56 -3.03 -5.53
N LYS A 38 23.79 -3.46 -5.25
CA LYS A 38 24.90 -3.40 -6.20
C LYS A 38 24.77 -4.46 -7.29
N THR A 39 24.32 -5.65 -6.92
CA THR A 39 23.97 -6.73 -7.86
C THR A 39 22.58 -7.28 -7.55
N TRP A 40 21.94 -7.84 -8.56
CA TRP A 40 20.59 -8.37 -8.46
C TRP A 40 20.51 -9.78 -9.03
N SER A 41 19.69 -10.64 -8.41
CA SER A 41 19.38 -11.95 -8.95
C SER A 41 18.68 -11.86 -10.31
N ALA A 42 18.75 -12.94 -11.09
CA ALA A 42 17.88 -13.06 -12.26
C ALA A 42 16.40 -12.93 -11.84
N PRO A 43 15.56 -12.23 -12.64
CA PRO A 43 14.15 -12.13 -12.36
C PRO A 43 13.47 -13.49 -12.33
N GLN A 44 12.66 -13.74 -11.31
CA GLN A 44 11.84 -14.94 -11.14
C GLN A 44 10.37 -14.59 -11.32
N ASP A 45 9.65 -15.31 -12.17
CA ASP A 45 8.20 -15.23 -12.28
C ASP A 45 7.53 -15.96 -11.11
N ILE A 46 6.92 -15.20 -10.19
CA ILE A 46 6.19 -15.73 -9.05
C ILE A 46 4.68 -15.79 -9.30
N THR A 47 4.22 -15.33 -10.46
CA THR A 47 2.79 -15.31 -10.82
C THR A 47 2.10 -16.66 -10.62
N PRO A 48 2.68 -17.82 -11.04
CA PRO A 48 2.04 -19.11 -10.85
C PRO A 48 1.83 -19.51 -9.38
N MET A 49 2.58 -18.91 -8.46
CA MET A 49 2.47 -19.20 -7.03
C MET A 49 1.32 -18.44 -6.36
N VAL A 50 0.95 -17.25 -6.92
CA VAL A 50 0.12 -16.28 -6.19
C VAL A 50 -1.11 -15.81 -6.96
N LYS A 51 -1.23 -16.05 -8.26
CA LYS A 51 -2.35 -15.54 -9.07
C LYS A 51 -3.36 -16.63 -9.38
N ALA A 52 -4.60 -16.42 -8.97
CA ALA A 52 -5.71 -17.29 -9.31
C ALA A 52 -6.34 -16.90 -10.67
N ASP A 53 -7.03 -17.84 -11.32
CA ASP A 53 -7.62 -17.67 -12.67
C ASP A 53 -8.65 -16.53 -12.78
N TRP A 54 -9.36 -16.24 -11.68
CA TRP A 54 -10.34 -15.16 -11.65
C TRP A 54 -9.69 -13.77 -11.62
N MET A 55 -8.43 -13.67 -11.19
CA MET A 55 -7.69 -12.41 -11.08
C MET A 55 -7.31 -11.92 -12.48
N LYS A 56 -8.04 -10.96 -13.00
CA LYS A 56 -7.75 -10.33 -14.31
C LYS A 56 -6.59 -9.35 -14.23
N PHE A 57 -6.28 -8.92 -13.03
CA PHE A 57 -5.08 -8.17 -12.69
C PHE A 57 -4.65 -8.58 -11.27
N LEU A 58 -3.36 -8.67 -11.07
CA LEU A 58 -2.69 -8.75 -9.78
C LEU A 58 -1.47 -7.85 -9.86
N GLY A 59 -1.37 -6.85 -8.97
CA GLY A 59 -0.26 -5.92 -8.90
C GLY A 59 0.18 -5.69 -7.46
N VAL A 60 1.46 -5.37 -7.27
CA VAL A 60 1.95 -4.95 -5.95
C VAL A 60 1.42 -3.57 -5.60
N GLY A 61 1.15 -3.32 -4.35
CA GLY A 61 0.97 -1.97 -3.83
C GLY A 61 2.31 -1.22 -3.93
N PRO A 62 2.32 0.01 -4.50
CA PRO A 62 3.55 0.81 -4.51
C PRO A 62 4.00 1.10 -3.07
N GLY A 63 5.29 0.95 -2.81
CA GLY A 63 5.86 1.15 -1.48
C GLY A 63 6.72 -0.02 -1.04
N VAL A 64 6.49 -0.49 0.18
CA VAL A 64 7.34 -1.51 0.81
C VAL A 64 6.52 -2.66 1.38
N GLY A 65 7.12 -3.86 1.34
CA GLY A 65 6.72 -4.98 2.17
C GLY A 65 7.39 -4.91 3.55
N ILE A 66 6.94 -5.76 4.46
CA ILE A 66 7.50 -5.88 5.81
C ILE A 66 7.88 -7.31 6.13
N THR A 67 8.84 -7.46 7.05
CA THR A 67 9.09 -8.75 7.72
C THR A 67 8.48 -8.71 9.11
N LEU A 68 7.65 -9.69 9.46
CA LEU A 68 6.99 -9.74 10.75
C LEU A 68 8.00 -9.94 11.88
N ARG A 69 7.92 -9.08 12.89
CA ARG A 69 8.87 -9.02 14.01
C ARG A 69 8.46 -9.89 15.19
N THR A 70 7.17 -10.10 15.36
CA THR A 70 6.55 -10.75 16.51
C THR A 70 5.45 -11.74 16.10
N GLY A 71 4.94 -12.50 17.05
CA GLY A 71 3.83 -13.41 16.85
C GLY A 71 4.23 -14.76 16.23
N PRO A 72 3.23 -15.62 15.96
CA PRO A 72 3.46 -16.99 15.48
C PRO A 72 4.06 -17.05 14.06
N HIS A 73 3.95 -15.98 13.30
CA HIS A 73 4.49 -15.86 11.95
C HIS A 73 5.74 -14.97 11.89
N LYS A 74 6.48 -14.83 12.99
CA LYS A 74 7.74 -14.06 13.00
C LYS A 74 8.68 -14.55 11.91
N GLY A 75 9.21 -13.60 11.12
CA GLY A 75 10.08 -13.88 9.97
C GLY A 75 9.34 -13.97 8.62
N ARG A 76 8.00 -14.04 8.63
CA ARG A 76 7.19 -13.95 7.41
C ARG A 76 7.43 -12.63 6.70
N ILE A 77 7.70 -12.67 5.41
CA ILE A 77 7.70 -11.49 4.54
C ILE A 77 6.26 -11.29 4.05
N VAL A 78 5.73 -10.08 4.20
CA VAL A 78 4.38 -9.69 3.78
C VAL A 78 4.49 -8.54 2.78
N VAL A 79 3.87 -8.69 1.61
CA VAL A 79 3.85 -7.67 0.56
C VAL A 79 2.39 -7.35 0.21
N PRO A 80 1.97 -6.07 0.33
CA PRO A 80 0.65 -5.65 -0.12
C PRO A 80 0.52 -5.80 -1.63
N VAL A 81 -0.62 -6.34 -2.06
CA VAL A 81 -1.01 -6.45 -3.46
C VAL A 81 -2.48 -6.08 -3.59
N TYR A 82 -2.95 -5.86 -4.81
CA TYR A 82 -4.37 -5.73 -5.09
C TYR A 82 -4.75 -6.46 -6.37
N THR A 83 -5.99 -6.85 -6.44
CA THR A 83 -6.54 -7.62 -7.56
C THR A 83 -7.71 -6.89 -8.18
N THR A 84 -8.00 -7.20 -9.44
CA THR A 84 -9.31 -6.93 -10.05
C THR A 84 -9.88 -8.22 -10.61
N ASN A 85 -11.20 -8.33 -10.58
CA ASN A 85 -11.91 -9.46 -11.20
C ASN A 85 -12.41 -9.14 -12.63
N ARG A 86 -12.11 -7.93 -13.16
CA ARG A 86 -12.55 -7.44 -14.47
C ARG A 86 -11.45 -6.74 -15.23
N THR A 87 -11.51 -6.78 -16.54
CA THR A 87 -10.54 -6.14 -17.44
C THR A 87 -10.96 -4.76 -17.94
N ASN A 88 -12.26 -4.46 -17.96
CA ASN A 88 -12.79 -3.27 -18.62
C ASN A 88 -13.37 -2.21 -17.66
N HIS A 89 -13.75 -2.60 -16.45
CA HIS A 89 -14.27 -1.70 -15.43
C HIS A 89 -13.55 -1.96 -14.12
N LEU A 90 -12.64 -1.07 -13.76
CA LEU A 90 -11.86 -1.21 -12.52
C LEU A 90 -12.71 -0.84 -11.30
N ASN A 91 -13.55 0.19 -11.41
CA ASN A 91 -14.39 0.64 -10.30
C ASN A 91 -15.38 -0.44 -9.85
N GLY A 92 -15.38 -0.69 -8.56
CA GLY A 92 -16.21 -1.72 -7.92
C GLY A 92 -15.64 -3.14 -7.96
N SER A 93 -14.51 -3.37 -8.62
CA SER A 93 -13.94 -4.71 -8.83
C SER A 93 -12.57 -4.94 -8.20
N GLN A 94 -12.00 -3.92 -7.55
CA GLN A 94 -10.66 -3.98 -6.98
C GLN A 94 -10.71 -4.35 -5.50
N SER A 95 -9.77 -5.17 -5.06
CA SER A 95 -9.64 -5.58 -3.66
C SER A 95 -8.19 -5.68 -3.24
N SER A 96 -7.87 -5.04 -2.10
CA SER A 96 -6.58 -5.16 -1.44
C SER A 96 -6.43 -6.53 -0.78
N ARG A 97 -5.22 -7.04 -0.81
CA ARG A 97 -4.79 -8.28 -0.14
C ARG A 97 -3.29 -8.28 0.08
N ILE A 98 -2.74 -9.38 0.54
CA ILE A 98 -1.30 -9.55 0.64
C ILE A 98 -0.85 -10.82 -0.09
N ILE A 99 0.43 -10.87 -0.44
CA ILE A 99 1.18 -12.11 -0.64
C ILE A 99 2.21 -12.24 0.46
N TYR A 100 2.60 -13.47 0.77
CA TYR A 100 3.59 -13.69 1.83
C TYR A 100 4.54 -14.83 1.49
N SER A 101 5.69 -14.82 2.17
CA SER A 101 6.68 -15.90 2.15
C SER A 101 7.13 -16.23 3.58
N ASP A 102 7.17 -17.51 3.91
CA ASP A 102 7.66 -18.02 5.20
C ASP A 102 9.07 -18.63 5.11
N ASP A 103 9.70 -18.56 3.94
CA ASP A 103 10.99 -19.19 3.64
C ASP A 103 12.00 -18.23 2.98
N HIS A 104 11.93 -16.94 3.38
CA HIS A 104 12.82 -15.88 2.90
C HIS A 104 12.72 -15.61 1.39
N GLY A 105 11.50 -15.67 0.84
CA GLY A 105 11.22 -15.33 -0.55
C GLY A 105 11.45 -16.46 -1.55
N LYS A 106 11.71 -17.70 -1.10
CA LYS A 106 11.88 -18.85 -2.01
C LYS A 106 10.55 -19.30 -2.59
N THR A 107 9.52 -19.35 -1.76
CA THR A 107 8.15 -19.60 -2.19
C THR A 107 7.21 -18.49 -1.73
N TRP A 108 6.18 -18.24 -2.53
CA TRP A 108 5.20 -17.18 -2.26
C TRP A 108 3.79 -17.77 -2.24
N HIS A 109 2.99 -17.24 -1.35
CA HIS A 109 1.60 -17.65 -1.14
C HIS A 109 0.68 -16.43 -1.20
N MET A 110 -0.53 -16.65 -1.70
CA MET A 110 -1.59 -15.66 -1.63
C MET A 110 -2.18 -15.65 -0.22
N GLY A 111 -2.19 -14.48 0.42
CA GLY A 111 -2.90 -14.25 1.68
C GLY A 111 -4.36 -13.87 1.48
N GLY A 112 -5.05 -13.53 2.56
CA GLY A 112 -6.44 -13.11 2.55
C GLY A 112 -6.64 -11.79 1.81
N GLY A 113 -7.77 -11.66 1.12
CA GLY A 113 -8.26 -10.40 0.58
C GLY A 113 -9.24 -9.74 1.56
N VAL A 114 -9.18 -8.41 1.67
CA VAL A 114 -10.07 -7.66 2.57
C VAL A 114 -11.54 -7.86 2.23
N ASN A 115 -11.85 -8.10 0.95
CA ASN A 115 -13.22 -8.33 0.50
C ASN A 115 -13.53 -9.83 0.22
N ASP A 116 -12.76 -10.76 0.75
CA ASP A 116 -13.06 -12.19 0.62
C ASP A 116 -14.20 -12.56 1.59
N ASN A 117 -15.41 -12.75 1.06
CA ASN A 117 -16.65 -13.00 1.81
C ASN A 117 -16.99 -11.95 2.87
N ARG A 118 -16.59 -10.69 2.67
CA ARG A 118 -16.83 -9.61 3.60
C ARG A 118 -18.30 -9.22 3.63
N LYS A 119 -18.88 -9.15 4.83
CA LYS A 119 -20.22 -8.61 5.05
C LYS A 119 -20.15 -7.10 5.28
N LEU A 120 -20.80 -6.32 4.43
CA LEU A 120 -20.91 -4.87 4.55
C LEU A 120 -21.94 -4.47 5.62
N TYR A 121 -21.93 -3.18 5.98
CA TYR A 121 -22.84 -2.61 6.96
C TYR A 121 -24.33 -2.84 6.63
N ASP A 122 -24.71 -2.78 5.36
CA ASP A 122 -26.08 -3.01 4.88
C ASP A 122 -26.46 -4.49 4.79
N GLY A 123 -25.57 -5.40 5.25
CA GLY A 123 -25.77 -6.83 5.21
C GLY A 123 -25.36 -7.50 3.89
N THR A 124 -24.99 -6.73 2.86
CA THR A 124 -24.46 -7.27 1.61
C THR A 124 -23.17 -8.03 1.84
N VAL A 125 -23.08 -9.25 1.30
CA VAL A 125 -21.82 -10.00 1.28
C VAL A 125 -21.11 -9.75 -0.06
N VAL A 126 -19.87 -9.31 0.01
CA VAL A 126 -19.01 -9.13 -1.17
C VAL A 126 -17.88 -10.15 -1.16
N ASP A 127 -17.46 -10.57 -2.35
CA ASP A 127 -16.31 -11.44 -2.54
C ASP A 127 -15.41 -10.88 -3.62
N SER A 128 -14.10 -10.88 -3.38
CA SER A 128 -13.10 -10.28 -4.29
C SER A 128 -13.19 -10.84 -5.72
N SER A 129 -13.57 -12.11 -5.88
CA SER A 129 -13.62 -12.78 -7.19
C SER A 129 -14.82 -12.35 -8.06
N THR A 130 -15.87 -11.82 -7.44
CA THR A 130 -17.14 -11.52 -8.13
C THR A 130 -17.67 -10.10 -7.90
N MET A 131 -17.10 -9.36 -6.92
CA MET A 131 -17.65 -8.09 -6.49
C MET A 131 -17.77 -7.06 -7.60
N ASN A 132 -18.83 -6.28 -7.50
CA ASN A 132 -19.07 -5.07 -8.27
C ASN A 132 -19.70 -4.03 -7.33
N ASN A 133 -18.89 -3.56 -6.38
CA ASN A 133 -19.36 -2.65 -5.35
C ASN A 133 -18.38 -1.49 -5.19
N TYR A 134 -18.82 -0.29 -5.53
CA TYR A 134 -18.02 0.93 -5.49
C TYR A 134 -17.54 1.27 -4.07
N TYR A 135 -18.40 1.08 -3.07
CA TYR A 135 -18.12 1.47 -1.69
C TYR A 135 -17.25 0.44 -0.94
N ALA A 136 -17.27 -0.81 -1.38
CA ALA A 136 -16.42 -1.86 -0.82
C ALA A 136 -15.02 -1.85 -1.41
N GLN A 137 -14.82 -1.21 -2.59
CA GLN A 137 -13.57 -1.21 -3.30
C GLN A 137 -12.43 -0.59 -2.49
N ASN A 138 -11.32 -1.30 -2.48
CA ASN A 138 -10.01 -0.83 -2.03
C ASN A 138 -8.93 -1.39 -2.97
N THR A 139 -7.76 -0.72 -3.03
CA THR A 139 -6.78 -1.07 -4.06
C THR A 139 -5.36 -1.05 -3.50
N GLU A 140 -4.49 -0.17 -3.98
CA GLU A 140 -3.12 -0.02 -3.51
C GLU A 140 -3.10 0.16 -1.99
N ALA A 141 -2.18 -0.52 -1.31
CA ALA A 141 -2.17 -0.52 0.15
C ALA A 141 -0.76 -0.52 0.71
N SER A 142 -0.65 -0.08 1.96
CA SER A 142 0.55 -0.15 2.78
C SER A 142 0.26 -0.96 4.03
N VAL A 143 1.16 -1.85 4.44
CA VAL A 143 1.00 -2.73 5.60
C VAL A 143 1.99 -2.36 6.70
N VAL A 144 1.53 -2.39 7.95
CA VAL A 144 2.39 -2.30 9.14
C VAL A 144 2.04 -3.40 10.12
N GLN A 145 3.01 -3.79 10.95
CA GLN A 145 2.77 -4.66 12.10
C GLN A 145 2.80 -3.85 13.39
N LEU A 146 1.77 -3.98 14.21
CA LEU A 146 1.70 -3.43 15.56
C LEU A 146 2.54 -4.26 16.55
N ASN A 147 2.81 -3.70 17.73
CA ASN A 147 3.58 -4.39 18.78
C ASN A 147 2.86 -5.63 19.32
N ASN A 148 1.51 -5.66 19.30
CA ASN A 148 0.72 -6.83 19.69
C ASN A 148 0.75 -7.95 18.64
N GLY A 149 1.32 -7.71 17.45
CA GLY A 149 1.44 -8.67 16.37
C GLY A 149 0.41 -8.51 15.26
N ASP A 150 -0.64 -7.70 15.47
CA ASP A 150 -1.67 -7.42 14.46
C ASP A 150 -1.09 -6.71 13.24
N LEU A 151 -1.69 -6.95 12.09
CA LEU A 151 -1.40 -6.17 10.88
C LEU A 151 -2.49 -5.12 10.66
N LYS A 152 -2.07 -3.93 10.27
CA LYS A 152 -2.94 -2.87 9.75
C LYS A 152 -2.63 -2.65 8.29
N LEU A 153 -3.65 -2.69 7.44
CA LEU A 153 -3.55 -2.47 6.00
C LEU A 153 -4.25 -1.16 5.65
N PHE A 154 -3.48 -0.14 5.32
CA PHE A 154 -3.92 1.19 4.92
C PHE A 154 -4.20 1.18 3.43
N MET A 155 -5.44 1.41 3.04
CA MET A 155 -5.90 1.13 1.67
C MET A 155 -6.39 2.40 0.98
N ARG A 156 -6.00 2.55 -0.28
CA ARG A 156 -6.59 3.52 -1.21
C ARG A 156 -8.01 3.09 -1.56
N GLY A 157 -9.00 3.95 -1.34
CA GLY A 157 -10.41 3.70 -1.57
C GLY A 157 -11.10 4.81 -2.37
N LEU A 158 -12.39 4.62 -2.64
CA LEU A 158 -13.21 5.57 -3.42
C LEU A 158 -14.14 6.41 -2.55
N THR A 159 -14.09 6.24 -1.23
CA THR A 159 -15.08 6.84 -0.33
C THR A 159 -14.67 8.21 0.24
N GLY A 160 -13.44 8.65 -0.05
CA GLY A 160 -12.92 9.96 0.34
C GLY A 160 -12.29 10.00 1.73
N ASP A 161 -12.40 8.93 2.48
CA ASP A 161 -11.87 8.73 3.84
C ASP A 161 -10.94 7.52 3.91
N LEU A 162 -9.93 7.58 4.76
CA LEU A 162 -8.96 6.51 4.98
C LEU A 162 -9.64 5.23 5.44
N GLN A 163 -9.37 4.14 4.76
CA GLN A 163 -9.80 2.79 5.10
C GLN A 163 -8.63 1.97 5.66
N VAL A 164 -8.84 1.30 6.79
CA VAL A 164 -7.84 0.45 7.43
C VAL A 164 -8.45 -0.90 7.81
N ALA A 165 -7.88 -1.98 7.30
CA ALA A 165 -8.26 -3.34 7.68
C ALA A 165 -7.28 -3.90 8.71
N THR A 166 -7.78 -4.79 9.59
CA THR A 166 -6.98 -5.46 10.63
C THR A 166 -6.92 -6.97 10.36
N SER A 167 -5.74 -7.56 10.58
CA SER A 167 -5.54 -9.01 10.57
C SER A 167 -4.81 -9.43 11.85
N HIS A 168 -5.30 -10.49 12.49
CA HIS A 168 -4.74 -11.08 13.72
C HIS A 168 -3.92 -12.36 13.48
N ASP A 169 -3.80 -12.79 12.24
CA ASP A 169 -3.21 -14.07 11.84
C ASP A 169 -2.09 -13.93 10.79
N GLY A 170 -1.45 -12.76 10.76
CA GLY A 170 -0.34 -12.48 9.83
C GLY A 170 -0.76 -12.37 8.38
N GLY A 171 -1.99 -11.90 8.11
CA GLY A 171 -2.51 -11.57 6.79
C GLY A 171 -3.23 -12.73 6.09
N LEU A 172 -3.56 -13.81 6.81
CA LEU A 172 -4.32 -14.93 6.25
C LEU A 172 -5.81 -14.60 6.15
N THR A 173 -6.32 -13.86 7.14
CA THR A 173 -7.69 -13.32 7.13
C THR A 173 -7.72 -11.87 7.61
N TRP A 174 -8.79 -11.16 7.27
CA TRP A 174 -9.02 -9.77 7.66
C TRP A 174 -10.36 -9.65 8.38
N ASP A 175 -10.41 -8.74 9.35
CA ASP A 175 -11.65 -8.45 10.05
C ASP A 175 -12.74 -8.03 9.06
N ASN A 176 -13.96 -8.46 9.36
CA ASN A 176 -15.12 -8.07 8.57
C ASN A 176 -15.37 -6.55 8.61
N ASN A 177 -15.03 -5.91 9.73
CA ASN A 177 -15.09 -4.47 9.87
C ASN A 177 -13.82 -3.82 9.32
N VAL A 178 -13.99 -2.86 8.42
CA VAL A 178 -12.93 -1.99 7.93
C VAL A 178 -13.10 -0.64 8.60
N ASP A 179 -12.11 -0.25 9.38
CA ASP A 179 -12.13 1.03 10.09
C ASP A 179 -12.06 2.18 9.09
N ARG A 180 -12.78 3.26 9.41
CA ARG A 180 -12.77 4.51 8.65
C ARG A 180 -12.37 5.65 9.55
N TYR A 181 -11.42 6.45 9.08
CA TYR A 181 -10.91 7.60 9.79
C TYR A 181 -11.15 8.87 9.00
N ASP A 182 -11.44 9.96 9.68
CA ASP A 182 -11.55 11.32 9.09
C ASP A 182 -10.16 11.83 8.67
N VAL A 183 -9.58 11.12 7.72
CA VAL A 183 -8.30 11.41 7.06
C VAL A 183 -8.56 11.35 5.57
N PRO A 184 -8.30 12.42 4.80
CA PRO A 184 -8.61 12.46 3.39
C PRO A 184 -7.94 11.34 2.59
N ASP A 185 -8.73 10.62 1.79
CA ASP A 185 -8.27 9.77 0.69
C ASP A 185 -8.73 10.37 -0.63
N VAL A 186 -7.80 10.98 -1.35
CA VAL A 186 -8.07 11.63 -2.65
C VAL A 186 -7.89 10.65 -3.82
N TYR A 187 -8.06 9.38 -3.56
CA TYR A 187 -7.86 8.29 -4.52
C TYR A 187 -6.43 8.26 -5.08
N VAL A 188 -5.45 8.28 -4.19
CA VAL A 188 -4.04 8.10 -4.50
C VAL A 188 -3.39 7.20 -3.46
N GLN A 189 -2.33 6.48 -3.85
CA GLN A 189 -1.58 5.62 -2.94
C GLN A 189 -1.04 6.41 -1.74
N MET A 190 -0.98 5.76 -0.60
CA MET A 190 -0.43 6.27 0.65
C MET A 190 0.57 5.27 1.26
N ALA A 191 1.51 5.75 2.04
CA ALA A 191 2.48 4.90 2.73
C ALA A 191 2.40 5.09 4.24
N ALA A 192 2.44 3.99 4.98
CA ALA A 192 2.45 3.98 6.43
C ALA A 192 3.71 3.29 6.95
N THR A 193 4.21 3.75 8.09
CA THR A 193 5.27 3.08 8.84
C THR A 193 4.97 3.11 10.34
N HIS A 194 5.38 2.07 11.03
CA HIS A 194 5.28 1.92 12.47
C HIS A 194 6.51 2.50 13.16
N THR A 195 6.33 3.13 14.32
CA THR A 195 7.43 3.60 15.17
C THR A 195 7.06 3.56 16.65
N VAL A 196 8.06 3.51 17.50
CA VAL A 196 7.90 3.68 18.96
C VAL A 196 8.72 4.89 19.39
N GLN A 197 8.06 5.87 19.99
CA GLN A 197 8.66 7.10 20.45
C GLN A 197 8.30 7.35 21.92
N ASN A 198 9.30 7.56 22.77
CA ASN A 198 9.11 7.75 24.20
C ASN A 198 8.26 6.66 24.88
N GLY A 199 8.44 5.39 24.45
CA GLY A 199 7.73 4.24 24.96
C GLY A 199 6.27 4.10 24.49
N LYS A 200 5.79 4.99 23.62
CA LYS A 200 4.43 4.93 23.01
C LYS A 200 4.53 4.50 21.57
N GLU A 201 3.53 3.75 21.13
CA GLU A 201 3.41 3.22 19.78
C GLU A 201 2.66 4.18 18.85
N TYR A 202 3.22 4.41 17.67
CA TYR A 202 2.66 5.33 16.68
C TYR A 202 2.70 4.75 15.26
N ILE A 203 1.77 5.23 14.46
CA ILE A 203 1.78 5.09 13.00
C ILE A 203 2.04 6.46 12.38
N LEU A 204 2.98 6.52 11.45
CA LEU A 204 3.14 7.65 10.55
C LEU A 204 2.51 7.29 9.20
N LEU A 205 1.65 8.15 8.67
CA LEU A 205 1.00 8.01 7.37
C LEU A 205 1.34 9.19 6.48
N ALA A 206 1.95 8.94 5.33
CA ALA A 206 2.17 9.94 4.30
C ALA A 206 1.06 9.85 3.25
N ASN A 207 0.30 10.93 3.05
CA ASN A 207 -0.78 10.98 2.08
C ASN A 207 -0.98 12.39 1.50
N ALA A 208 -1.64 12.48 0.34
CA ALA A 208 -2.12 13.73 -0.20
C ALA A 208 -3.38 14.19 0.56
N ASN A 209 -3.44 15.48 0.92
CA ASN A 209 -4.57 16.04 1.67
C ASN A 209 -5.68 16.61 0.76
N GLY A 210 -5.35 16.88 -0.51
CA GLY A 210 -6.30 17.49 -1.45
C GLY A 210 -6.18 19.01 -1.60
N PRO A 211 -7.03 19.62 -2.46
CA PRO A 211 -7.94 18.92 -3.36
C PRO A 211 -7.18 18.16 -4.47
N GLY A 212 -7.61 16.92 -4.74
CA GLY A 212 -6.90 16.02 -5.64
C GLY A 212 -5.51 15.63 -5.11
N ARG A 213 -4.57 15.33 -6.01
CA ARG A 213 -3.20 14.89 -5.65
C ARG A 213 -2.32 16.08 -5.26
N LYS A 214 -2.65 16.71 -4.14
CA LYS A 214 -1.97 17.91 -3.64
C LYS A 214 -1.78 17.87 -2.12
N ASN A 215 -0.81 18.67 -1.69
CA ASN A 215 -0.51 18.94 -0.29
C ASN A 215 -0.20 17.65 0.48
N GLY A 216 1.05 17.19 0.33
CA GLY A 216 1.55 16.01 1.01
C GLY A 216 1.75 16.27 2.51
N TYR A 217 1.08 15.47 3.33
CA TYR A 217 1.21 15.51 4.78
C TYR A 217 1.80 14.21 5.30
N ILE A 218 2.53 14.30 6.42
CA ILE A 218 2.75 13.16 7.31
C ILE A 218 1.83 13.35 8.51
N ARG A 219 1.02 12.34 8.76
CA ARG A 219 0.09 12.28 9.88
C ARG A 219 0.62 11.35 10.95
N VAL A 220 0.34 11.67 12.20
CA VAL A 220 0.76 10.90 13.37
C VAL A 220 -0.48 10.36 14.06
N ALA A 221 -0.60 9.05 14.16
CA ALA A 221 -1.60 8.40 14.97
C ALA A 221 -0.95 7.65 16.13
N ARG A 222 -1.52 7.74 17.33
CA ARG A 222 -1.18 6.85 18.44
C ARG A 222 -1.96 5.55 18.26
N VAL A 223 -1.28 4.43 18.56
CA VAL A 223 -1.92 3.12 18.63
C VAL A 223 -2.48 2.96 20.04
N GLU A 224 -3.79 2.70 20.17
CA GLU A 224 -4.45 2.47 21.44
C GLU A 224 -4.30 1.00 21.87
N GLU A 225 -4.63 0.68 23.11
CA GLU A 225 -4.50 -0.68 23.68
C GLU A 225 -5.32 -1.73 22.91
N ASP A 226 -6.45 -1.33 22.33
CA ASP A 226 -7.31 -2.18 21.49
C ASP A 226 -6.86 -2.23 20.01
N GLY A 227 -5.75 -1.58 19.69
CA GLY A 227 -5.22 -1.50 18.32
C GLY A 227 -5.91 -0.47 17.44
N GLN A 228 -6.87 0.32 17.95
CA GLN A 228 -7.44 1.45 17.23
C GLN A 228 -6.42 2.59 17.09
N LEU A 229 -6.64 3.48 16.12
CA LEU A 229 -5.75 4.60 15.83
C LEU A 229 -6.41 5.92 16.23
N THR A 230 -5.74 6.69 17.11
CA THR A 230 -6.11 8.06 17.42
C THR A 230 -5.20 9.02 16.66
N TRP A 231 -5.75 9.73 15.67
CA TRP A 231 -5.00 10.71 14.88
C TRP A 231 -4.79 11.99 15.69
N LEU A 232 -3.53 12.32 15.95
CA LEU A 232 -3.15 13.38 16.89
C LEU A 232 -2.60 14.61 16.20
N HIS A 233 -1.90 14.46 15.11
CA HIS A 233 -1.15 15.55 14.47
C HIS A 233 -0.93 15.28 12.98
N HIS A 234 -0.68 16.36 12.24
CA HIS A 234 -0.24 16.27 10.85
C HIS A 234 0.74 17.41 10.54
N HIS A 235 1.74 17.11 9.72
CA HIS A 235 2.77 18.05 9.32
C HIS A 235 2.84 18.14 7.80
N LEU A 236 2.78 19.36 7.25
CA LEU A 236 2.90 19.61 5.80
C LEU A 236 4.34 19.33 5.36
N ILE A 237 4.51 18.41 4.45
CA ILE A 237 5.82 18.00 3.91
C ILE A 237 6.08 18.61 2.54
N GLN A 238 5.03 18.73 1.73
CA GLN A 238 5.08 19.23 0.36
C GLN A 238 3.81 20.03 0.05
N GLU A 239 3.97 21.31 -0.24
CA GLU A 239 2.90 22.15 -0.77
C GLU A 239 2.72 21.90 -2.29
N GLY A 240 1.48 22.02 -2.77
CA GLY A 240 1.13 21.80 -4.17
C GLY A 240 1.08 20.33 -4.56
N GLU A 241 1.49 20.00 -5.79
CA GLU A 241 1.35 18.64 -6.32
C GLU A 241 2.12 17.61 -5.48
N TYR A 242 1.41 16.54 -5.12
CA TYR A 242 1.92 15.41 -4.34
C TYR A 242 1.12 14.16 -4.69
N ALA A 243 1.80 13.06 -5.01
CA ALA A 243 1.13 11.84 -5.43
C ALA A 243 1.69 10.60 -4.71
N TYR A 244 2.28 9.68 -5.46
CA TYR A 244 2.79 8.42 -4.91
C TYR A 244 3.97 8.65 -3.97
N ASN A 245 4.07 7.82 -2.95
CA ASN A 245 5.12 7.98 -1.95
C ASN A 245 5.51 6.63 -1.30
N SER A 246 6.68 6.61 -0.67
CA SER A 246 7.19 5.51 0.13
C SER A 246 7.81 6.08 1.40
N LEU A 247 7.31 5.65 2.55
CA LEU A 247 7.72 6.12 3.88
C LEU A 247 8.29 4.95 4.68
N GLN A 248 9.48 5.14 5.25
CA GLN A 248 10.12 4.15 6.11
C GLN A 248 10.82 4.80 7.30
N GLN A 249 10.84 4.09 8.42
CA GLN A 249 11.82 4.34 9.47
C GLN A 249 13.17 3.75 9.03
N ILE A 250 14.19 4.60 8.89
CA ILE A 250 15.52 4.24 8.38
C ILE A 250 16.61 4.28 9.46
N GLY A 251 16.25 4.68 10.66
CA GLY A 251 17.12 4.72 11.85
C GLY A 251 16.28 4.84 13.12
N PRO A 252 16.89 4.83 14.31
CA PRO A 252 16.16 4.86 15.58
C PRO A 252 15.21 6.06 15.71
N ASP A 253 15.63 7.23 15.23
CA ASP A 253 14.82 8.46 15.15
C ASP A 253 15.02 9.12 13.78
N GLU A 254 15.05 8.31 12.73
CA GLU A 254 15.20 8.82 11.38
C GLU A 254 14.15 8.17 10.45
N PHE A 255 13.49 9.00 9.65
CA PHE A 255 12.51 8.60 8.67
C PHE A 255 12.92 9.10 7.29
N GLY A 256 12.68 8.27 6.28
CA GLY A 256 12.88 8.60 4.87
C GLY A 256 11.56 8.57 4.12
N LEU A 257 11.30 9.63 3.35
CA LEU A 257 10.15 9.74 2.46
C LEU A 257 10.64 9.98 1.03
N LEU A 258 10.36 9.05 0.14
CA LEU A 258 10.47 9.23 -1.30
C LEU A 258 9.08 9.55 -1.84
N TYR A 259 8.92 10.60 -2.64
CA TYR A 259 7.60 11.03 -3.12
C TYR A 259 7.64 11.70 -4.48
N GLU A 260 6.52 11.59 -5.19
CA GLU A 260 6.26 12.28 -6.45
C GLU A 260 5.66 13.66 -6.20
N HIS A 261 6.19 14.65 -6.91
CA HIS A 261 5.64 16.02 -6.93
C HIS A 261 5.94 16.71 -8.27
N HIS A 262 5.49 17.95 -8.45
CA HIS A 262 5.94 18.77 -9.55
C HIS A 262 7.10 19.65 -9.09
N ALA A 263 8.24 19.58 -9.79
CA ALA A 263 9.35 20.48 -9.56
C ALA A 263 9.02 21.93 -9.98
N PRO A 264 9.76 22.94 -9.50
CA PRO A 264 9.68 24.30 -10.02
C PRO A 264 9.78 24.33 -11.54
N GLY A 265 8.90 25.08 -12.19
CA GLY A 265 8.78 25.08 -13.66
C GLY A 265 7.78 24.07 -14.21
N GLY A 266 7.06 23.33 -13.34
CA GLY A 266 5.96 22.46 -13.75
C GLY A 266 6.38 21.10 -14.33
N VAL A 267 7.61 20.64 -14.04
CA VAL A 267 8.04 19.29 -14.45
C VAL A 267 7.24 18.26 -13.64
N PRO A 268 6.34 17.48 -14.28
CA PRO A 268 5.50 16.53 -13.59
C PRO A 268 6.30 15.30 -13.14
N TYR A 269 5.83 14.66 -12.06
CA TYR A 269 6.35 13.40 -11.54
C TYR A 269 7.85 13.40 -11.23
N THR A 270 8.34 14.53 -10.70
CA THR A 270 9.68 14.60 -10.12
C THR A 270 9.71 13.78 -8.84
N LEU A 271 10.75 12.99 -8.65
CA LEU A 271 10.97 12.24 -7.41
C LEU A 271 11.86 13.04 -6.48
N SER A 272 11.44 13.21 -5.23
CA SER A 272 12.24 13.79 -4.17
C SER A 272 12.35 12.86 -2.98
N PHE A 273 13.51 12.88 -2.33
CA PHE A 273 13.74 12.19 -1.08
C PHE A 273 13.93 13.21 0.04
N LYS A 274 13.19 13.04 1.12
CA LYS A 274 13.31 13.85 2.34
C LYS A 274 13.61 12.94 3.53
N LYS A 275 14.64 13.31 4.30
CA LYS A 275 14.99 12.70 5.57
C LYS A 275 14.60 13.64 6.70
N PHE A 276 13.99 13.13 7.75
CA PHE A 276 13.53 13.89 8.90
C PHE A 276 13.50 13.00 10.15
N ASN A 277 13.31 13.61 11.32
CA ASN A 277 13.19 12.94 12.60
C ASN A 277 11.85 13.24 13.29
N TRP A 278 11.64 12.65 14.45
CA TRP A 278 10.42 12.85 15.24
C TRP A 278 10.19 14.31 15.63
N ASP A 279 11.25 14.99 16.11
CA ASP A 279 11.15 16.38 16.52
C ASP A 279 10.72 17.30 15.36
N PHE A 280 11.20 17.06 14.16
CA PHE A 280 10.77 17.79 12.98
C PHE A 280 9.27 17.62 12.71
N LEU A 281 8.76 16.40 12.85
CA LEU A 281 7.32 16.13 12.64
C LEU A 281 6.45 16.76 13.69
N THR A 282 6.95 16.85 14.93
CA THR A 282 6.14 17.21 16.10
C THR A 282 6.38 18.63 16.60
N LYS A 283 7.27 19.40 15.96
CA LYS A 283 7.66 20.77 16.38
C LYS A 283 6.47 21.72 16.57
N ASP A 284 5.41 21.55 15.78
CA ASP A 284 4.21 22.38 15.84
C ASP A 284 3.03 21.64 16.53
N TRP A 285 3.31 20.48 17.14
CA TRP A 285 2.29 19.68 17.80
C TRP A 285 2.04 20.22 19.21
N ILE A 286 0.87 20.82 19.38
CA ILE A 286 0.35 21.13 20.71
C ILE A 286 -0.31 19.85 21.23
N SER A 287 0.45 19.08 22.03
CA SER A 287 -0.11 17.90 22.69
C SER A 287 -1.36 18.32 23.48
N PRO A 288 -2.51 17.64 23.31
CA PRO A 288 -3.61 17.82 24.23
C PRO A 288 -3.06 17.58 25.65
N LYS A 289 -3.28 18.53 26.56
CA LYS A 289 -2.93 18.29 27.96
C LYS A 289 -3.64 16.99 28.36
N GLU A 290 -2.86 16.05 28.86
CA GLU A 290 -3.41 14.83 29.45
C GLU A 290 -4.43 15.28 30.49
N ALA A 291 -5.73 15.02 30.22
CA ALA A 291 -6.83 15.36 31.09
C ALA A 291 -6.97 14.30 32.17
#